data_bd5c72005db4bbe2fbf6137e57861e52
#
_entry.id   bd5c72005db4bbe2fbf6137e57861e52
#
_cell.length_a   1.000
_cell.length_b   1.000
_cell.length_c   1.000
_cell.angle_alpha   90.00
_cell.angle_beta   90.00
_cell.angle_gamma   90.00
#
_symmetry.space_group_name_H-M   'P 1'
#
loop_
_entity.id
_entity.type
_entity.pdbx_description
1 polymer ?
#
loop_
_entity_poly.entity_id
_entity_poly.type
_entity_poly.pdbx_seq_one_letter_code
_entity_poly.pdbx_strand_id
1 'polypeptide(L)'
;GYHPFVGSHLNNLKQRREAEVMKRSVCFLLALLCLVSCVACASDQSEDNGDVSAVTTTAFSEGESDSDRVLDDLPELDFQNREFRILSRNRSGWTDDEITVKSANAEVVNDAIFNRQTHVEERLGIRMKNIQRNDVRPEDVIDEVKRVVKSGHTEYEVSASACFVTMAASLDGIYSNILHFDHIDLEKPYWAQGFNEASEYGGAQYAFTGAALLSMYRFAFVTLFNKNLFDKNNQEYLYTLVSNGEW
;
A
#
# COMPACT_ATOMS: atom_id res chain seq x y z
N GLY A 1 8.47 -65.49 10.30
CA GLY A 1 8.58 -64.42 9.32
C GLY A 1 9.03 -63.14 10.01
N TYR A 2 10.31 -62.75 9.84
CA TYR A 2 10.84 -61.45 10.34
C TYR A 2 10.42 -60.33 9.42
N HIS A 3 9.83 -59.29 9.98
CA HIS A 3 9.44 -58.10 9.24
C HIS A 3 10.65 -57.18 8.98
N PRO A 4 10.98 -56.84 7.71
CA PRO A 4 12.10 -55.93 7.38
C PRO A 4 11.78 -54.45 7.49
N PHE A 5 10.67 -54.02 8.12
CA PHE A 5 10.20 -52.62 8.08
C PHE A 5 10.76 -51.72 9.17
N VAL A 6 11.43 -52.21 10.20
CA VAL A 6 11.92 -51.41 11.32
C VAL A 6 13.30 -50.77 11.05
N GLY A 7 14.12 -51.42 10.20
CA GLY A 7 15.49 -50.93 9.90
C GLY A 7 15.56 -49.69 9.03
N SER A 8 14.60 -49.51 8.12
CA SER A 8 14.59 -48.35 7.21
C SER A 8 14.17 -47.05 7.87
N HIS A 9 13.31 -47.15 8.88
CA HIS A 9 12.82 -45.97 9.61
C HIS A 9 13.88 -45.37 10.53
N LEU A 10 14.69 -46.21 11.16
CA LEU A 10 15.78 -45.80 12.03
C LEU A 10 16.93 -45.16 11.25
N ASN A 11 17.24 -45.67 10.06
CA ASN A 11 18.25 -45.07 9.18
C ASN A 11 17.83 -43.69 8.64
N ASN A 12 16.56 -43.49 8.32
CA ASN A 12 16.04 -42.19 7.88
C ASN A 12 16.05 -41.14 9.00
N LEU A 13 15.77 -41.54 10.23
CA LEU A 13 15.84 -40.60 11.39
C LEU A 13 17.29 -40.22 11.73
N LYS A 14 18.23 -41.15 11.57
CA LYS A 14 19.65 -40.87 11.78
C LYS A 14 20.20 -39.94 10.71
N GLN A 15 19.87 -40.16 9.44
CA GLN A 15 20.26 -39.25 8.34
C GLN A 15 19.68 -37.83 8.48
N ARG A 16 18.42 -37.70 8.91
CA ARG A 16 17.81 -36.39 9.17
C ARG A 16 18.51 -35.66 10.30
N ARG A 17 18.88 -36.36 11.37
CA ARG A 17 19.59 -35.79 12.52
C ARG A 17 21.00 -35.32 12.17
N GLU A 18 21.71 -36.08 11.36
CA GLU A 18 23.05 -35.72 10.86
C GLU A 18 22.98 -34.53 9.89
N ALA A 19 21.96 -34.46 9.03
CA ALA A 19 21.74 -33.31 8.14
C ALA A 19 21.39 -32.01 8.92
N GLU A 20 20.64 -32.12 10.01
CA GLU A 20 20.31 -30.96 10.88
C GLU A 20 21.54 -30.47 11.65
N VAL A 21 22.37 -31.37 12.15
CA VAL A 21 23.63 -31.01 12.83
C VAL A 21 24.60 -30.33 11.86
N MET A 22 24.67 -30.83 10.63
CA MET A 22 25.54 -30.27 9.59
C MET A 22 25.08 -28.88 9.17
N LYS A 23 23.74 -28.63 9.03
CA LYS A 23 23.19 -27.30 8.75
C LYS A 23 23.53 -26.30 9.86
N ARG A 24 23.40 -26.70 11.11
CA ARG A 24 23.74 -25.83 12.27
C ARG A 24 25.23 -25.47 12.30
N SER A 25 26.12 -26.43 12.02
CA SER A 25 27.56 -26.20 11.97
C SER A 25 27.97 -25.27 10.82
N VAL A 26 27.31 -25.39 9.64
CA VAL A 26 27.55 -24.48 8.50
C VAL A 26 27.09 -23.07 8.80
N CYS A 27 25.94 -22.91 9.45
CA CYS A 27 25.44 -21.58 9.86
C CYS A 27 26.37 -20.93 10.90
N PHE A 28 26.90 -21.69 11.84
CA PHE A 28 27.88 -21.18 12.81
C PHE A 28 29.21 -20.76 12.16
N LEU A 29 29.70 -21.52 11.18
CA LEU A 29 30.90 -21.18 10.42
C LEU A 29 30.72 -19.93 9.57
N LEU A 30 29.57 -19.78 8.93
CA LEU A 30 29.22 -18.57 8.16
C LEU A 30 29.08 -17.33 9.06
N ALA A 31 28.47 -17.46 10.23
CA ALA A 31 28.39 -16.37 11.21
C ALA A 31 29.75 -15.95 11.73
N LEU A 32 30.68 -16.90 11.95
CA LEU A 32 32.06 -16.60 12.36
C LEU A 32 32.86 -15.91 11.24
N LEU A 33 32.65 -16.28 9.98
CA LEU A 33 33.29 -15.62 8.83
C LEU A 33 32.81 -14.17 8.66
N CYS A 34 31.53 -13.87 8.92
CA CYS A 34 31.00 -12.49 8.89
C CYS A 34 31.61 -11.60 9.98
N LEU A 35 31.96 -12.15 11.14
CA LEU A 35 32.57 -11.38 12.23
C LEU A 35 34.03 -10.98 11.96
N VAL A 36 34.75 -11.72 11.10
CA VAL A 36 36.15 -11.42 10.74
C VAL A 36 36.24 -10.37 9.63
N SER A 37 35.17 -10.14 8.85
CA SER A 37 35.16 -9.18 7.73
C SER A 37 34.95 -7.72 8.17
N CYS A 38 34.64 -7.44 9.42
CA CYS A 38 34.34 -6.07 9.89
C CYS A 38 35.54 -5.29 10.43
N VAL A 39 36.79 -5.79 10.33
CA VAL A 39 37.99 -5.12 10.91
C VAL A 39 38.95 -4.56 9.87
N ALA A 40 38.64 -4.58 8.59
CA ALA A 40 39.56 -4.06 7.57
C ALA A 40 38.85 -3.09 6.62
N CYS A 41 38.63 -1.85 7.04
CA CYS A 41 38.57 -0.66 6.17
C CYS A 41 38.69 0.61 7.02
N ALA A 42 39.93 0.97 7.33
CA ALA A 42 40.30 2.35 7.63
C ALA A 42 41.49 2.71 6.73
N SER A 43 41.37 3.88 6.07
CA SER A 43 42.38 4.56 5.22
C SER A 43 42.59 4.01 3.80
N ASP A 44 42.18 4.72 2.72
CA ASP A 44 42.94 5.80 2.11
C ASP A 44 42.11 6.58 1.07
N GLN A 45 42.37 7.88 0.96
CA GLN A 45 41.76 8.80 -0.01
C GLN A 45 42.39 8.62 -1.40
N SER A 46 41.60 8.63 -2.45
CA SER A 46 41.99 9.26 -3.73
C SER A 46 40.71 9.58 -4.53
N GLU A 47 40.65 10.83 -4.98
CA GLU A 47 39.64 11.45 -5.79
C GLU A 47 39.47 10.76 -7.14
N ASP A 48 38.26 10.45 -7.54
CA ASP A 48 37.89 10.45 -8.94
C ASP A 48 36.40 10.86 -9.09
N ASN A 49 36.18 11.91 -9.89
CA ASN A 49 34.91 12.49 -10.19
C ASN A 49 34.09 11.59 -11.12
N GLY A 50 33.05 10.99 -10.61
CA GLY A 50 32.00 10.36 -11.39
C GLY A 50 30.66 10.64 -10.70
N ASP A 51 29.92 11.61 -11.23
CA ASP A 51 28.62 12.08 -10.76
C ASP A 51 27.58 10.95 -10.86
N VAL A 52 27.46 10.15 -9.80
CA VAL A 52 26.33 9.28 -9.57
C VAL A 52 25.54 9.92 -8.42
N SER A 53 24.53 10.70 -8.76
CA SER A 53 23.54 11.18 -7.80
C SER A 53 23.02 10.00 -7.00
N ALA A 54 23.57 9.85 -5.81
CA ALA A 54 23.01 9.00 -4.79
C ALA A 54 21.59 9.52 -4.51
N VAL A 55 20.59 8.68 -4.80
CA VAL A 55 19.24 8.87 -4.28
C VAL A 55 19.38 8.81 -2.76
N THR A 56 19.55 9.98 -2.16
CA THR A 56 19.46 10.14 -0.72
C THR A 56 18.04 9.76 -0.33
N THR A 57 17.88 8.61 0.27
CA THR A 57 16.67 8.28 1.02
C THR A 57 16.58 9.33 2.12
N THR A 58 15.86 10.40 1.86
CA THR A 58 15.46 11.34 2.90
C THR A 58 14.59 10.55 3.86
N ALA A 59 15.18 10.15 4.98
CA ALA A 59 14.42 9.87 6.17
C ALA A 59 13.45 11.05 6.33
N PHE A 60 12.18 10.74 6.52
CA PHE A 60 11.18 11.74 6.88
C PHE A 60 11.73 12.52 8.07
N SER A 61 12.31 13.70 7.82
CA SER A 61 12.69 14.60 8.89
C SER A 61 11.39 15.17 9.44
N GLU A 62 11.19 15.05 10.72
CA GLU A 62 10.25 15.84 11.51
C GLU A 62 10.61 17.34 11.37
N GLY A 63 10.29 17.94 10.23
CA GLY A 63 10.76 19.28 9.90
C GLY A 63 10.08 19.93 8.69
N GLU A 64 9.04 19.31 8.12
CA GLU A 64 8.13 20.08 7.28
C GLU A 64 7.39 21.07 8.20
N SER A 65 7.58 22.35 7.93
CA SER A 65 6.87 23.40 8.65
C SER A 65 5.37 23.13 8.52
N ASP A 66 4.64 23.13 9.61
CA ASP A 66 3.18 22.93 9.69
C ASP A 66 2.40 23.89 8.78
N SER A 67 3.08 24.86 8.16
CA SER A 67 2.54 25.85 7.24
C SER A 67 2.12 25.32 5.86
N ASP A 68 2.62 24.13 5.43
CA ASP A 68 2.37 23.60 4.09
C ASP A 68 1.34 22.45 4.09
N ARG A 69 0.84 22.08 5.27
CA ARG A 69 -0.18 21.04 5.40
C ARG A 69 -1.56 21.59 5.07
N VAL A 70 -2.22 21.00 4.10
CA VAL A 70 -3.62 21.29 3.80
C VAL A 70 -4.49 20.61 4.85
N LEU A 71 -5.17 21.40 5.66
CA LEU A 71 -6.07 20.91 6.69
C LEU A 71 -7.43 20.51 6.09
N ASP A 72 -8.09 19.58 6.76
CA ASP A 72 -9.41 19.08 6.36
C ASP A 72 -10.57 19.94 6.89
N ASP A 73 -10.28 20.95 7.72
CA ASP A 73 -11.24 21.88 8.32
C ASP A 73 -12.34 21.19 9.17
N LEU A 74 -12.11 19.94 9.60
CA LEU A 74 -13.03 19.24 10.48
C LEU A 74 -12.99 19.83 11.89
N PRO A 75 -14.15 19.96 12.57
CA PRO A 75 -14.21 20.33 13.98
C PRO A 75 -13.59 19.23 14.87
N GLU A 76 -13.42 19.52 16.14
CA GLU A 76 -13.10 18.47 17.12
C GLU A 76 -14.26 17.49 17.22
N LEU A 77 -13.97 16.22 16.94
CA LEU A 77 -14.95 15.13 16.93
C LEU A 77 -14.43 14.00 17.83
N ASP A 78 -15.32 13.41 18.62
CA ASP A 78 -15.06 12.19 19.38
C ASP A 78 -16.23 11.23 19.23
N PHE A 79 -15.99 10.12 18.55
CA PHE A 79 -16.97 9.06 18.35
C PHE A 79 -16.90 7.96 19.42
N GLN A 80 -16.25 8.21 20.56
CA GLN A 80 -16.24 7.35 21.75
C GLN A 80 -15.78 5.91 21.45
N ASN A 81 -14.70 5.77 20.69
CA ASN A 81 -14.12 4.50 20.25
C ASN A 81 -15.07 3.62 19.41
N ARG A 82 -16.01 4.22 18.71
CA ARG A 82 -16.89 3.49 17.78
C ARG A 82 -16.06 2.79 16.70
N GLU A 83 -16.44 1.55 16.36
CA GLU A 83 -15.86 0.88 15.18
C GLU A 83 -16.29 1.60 13.90
N PHE A 84 -15.31 1.95 13.07
CA PHE A 84 -15.49 2.39 11.69
C PHE A 84 -15.05 1.26 10.77
N ARG A 85 -16.02 0.64 10.10
CA ARG A 85 -15.84 -0.61 9.35
C ARG A 85 -15.72 -0.32 7.87
N ILE A 86 -14.67 -0.84 7.27
CA ILE A 86 -14.37 -0.68 5.86
C ILE A 86 -14.36 -2.07 5.22
N LEU A 87 -15.25 -2.32 4.25
CA LEU A 87 -15.18 -3.52 3.43
C LEU A 87 -14.19 -3.29 2.31
N SER A 88 -13.11 -4.05 2.25
CA SER A 88 -12.10 -3.89 1.21
C SER A 88 -11.86 -5.15 0.41
N ARG A 89 -11.60 -4.95 -0.89
CA ARG A 89 -10.99 -5.98 -1.70
C ARG A 89 -9.49 -6.00 -1.44
N ASN A 90 -8.99 -7.13 -0.95
CA ASN A 90 -7.56 -7.36 -0.86
C ASN A 90 -7.11 -8.25 -2.03
N ARG A 91 -6.13 -7.77 -2.80
CA ARG A 91 -5.46 -8.51 -3.85
C ARG A 91 -4.01 -8.73 -3.44
N SER A 92 -3.65 -9.98 -3.15
CA SER A 92 -2.31 -10.35 -2.67
C SER A 92 -1.19 -9.78 -3.54
N GLY A 93 -0.23 -9.15 -2.89
CA GLY A 93 0.90 -8.47 -3.55
C GLY A 93 0.56 -7.10 -4.16
N TRP A 94 -0.68 -6.61 -4.10
CA TRP A 94 -1.09 -5.36 -4.73
C TRP A 94 -1.78 -4.38 -3.77
N THR A 95 -2.75 -4.85 -3.00
CA THR A 95 -3.52 -4.01 -2.08
C THR A 95 -3.46 -4.54 -0.65
N ASP A 96 -2.49 -5.41 -0.36
CA ASP A 96 -2.26 -5.91 0.99
C ASP A 96 -1.98 -4.73 1.92
N ASP A 97 -2.64 -4.75 3.05
CA ASP A 97 -2.43 -3.82 4.14
C ASP A 97 -2.51 -2.32 3.77
N GLU A 98 -3.15 -1.99 2.65
CA GLU A 98 -3.24 -0.61 2.17
C GLU A 98 -4.06 0.30 3.11
N ILE A 99 -5.08 -0.24 3.77
CA ILE A 99 -6.00 0.55 4.60
C ILE A 99 -5.56 0.53 6.06
N THR A 100 -5.33 -0.65 6.62
CA THR A 100 -4.92 -0.84 8.01
C THR A 100 -3.88 -1.93 8.12
N VAL A 101 -2.97 -1.80 9.09
CA VAL A 101 -1.98 -2.80 9.46
C VAL A 101 -2.09 -3.12 10.96
N LYS A 102 -1.59 -4.29 11.37
CA LYS A 102 -1.72 -4.75 12.76
C LYS A 102 -0.77 -4.05 13.72
N SER A 103 0.44 -3.74 13.26
CA SER A 103 1.49 -3.12 14.07
C SER A 103 2.58 -2.55 13.18
N ALA A 104 3.36 -1.62 13.70
CA ALA A 104 4.61 -1.22 13.10
C ALA A 104 5.61 -2.40 13.10
N ASN A 105 6.47 -2.48 12.07
CA ASN A 105 7.41 -3.58 11.88
C ASN A 105 8.77 -3.14 11.32
N ALA A 106 9.05 -1.83 11.35
CA ALA A 106 10.24 -1.17 10.81
C ALA A 106 10.36 -1.18 9.27
N GLU A 107 9.28 -1.51 8.56
CA GLU A 107 9.16 -1.30 7.12
C GLU A 107 8.48 0.06 6.87
N VAL A 108 9.10 0.89 6.02
CA VAL A 108 8.72 2.32 5.87
C VAL A 108 7.24 2.51 5.50
N VAL A 109 6.73 1.73 4.55
CA VAL A 109 5.34 1.86 4.09
C VAL A 109 4.37 1.33 5.14
N ASN A 110 4.68 0.18 5.75
CA ASN A 110 3.86 -0.39 6.83
C ASN A 110 3.74 0.59 8.01
N ASP A 111 4.88 1.17 8.42
CA ASP A 111 4.89 2.07 9.57
C ASP A 111 4.18 3.40 9.26
N ALA A 112 4.26 3.89 8.02
CA ALA A 112 3.49 5.05 7.59
C ALA A 112 1.97 4.77 7.61
N ILE A 113 1.53 3.58 7.20
CA ILE A 113 0.11 3.17 7.27
C ILE A 113 -0.32 3.04 8.74
N PHE A 114 0.50 2.42 9.59
CA PHE A 114 0.23 2.30 11.02
C PHE A 114 0.08 3.66 11.69
N ASN A 115 1.00 4.58 11.44
CA ASN A 115 0.96 5.94 11.99
C ASN A 115 -0.25 6.72 11.50
N ARG A 116 -0.58 6.65 10.20
CA ARG A 116 -1.80 7.25 9.64
C ARG A 116 -3.05 6.72 10.32
N GLN A 117 -3.18 5.40 10.45
CA GLN A 117 -4.30 4.75 11.12
C GLN A 117 -4.43 5.23 12.56
N THR A 118 -3.34 5.17 13.34
CA THR A 118 -3.31 5.58 14.74
C THR A 118 -3.72 7.06 14.90
N HIS A 119 -3.17 7.93 14.04
CA HIS A 119 -3.51 9.35 14.06
C HIS A 119 -5.01 9.61 13.81
N VAL A 120 -5.60 8.91 12.84
CA VAL A 120 -7.05 9.03 12.55
C VAL A 120 -7.90 8.49 13.69
N GLU A 121 -7.52 7.33 14.26
CA GLU A 121 -8.23 6.72 15.37
C GLU A 121 -8.21 7.61 16.62
N GLU A 122 -7.06 8.17 16.97
CA GLU A 122 -6.90 9.08 18.11
C GLU A 122 -7.65 10.39 17.91
N ARG A 123 -7.52 11.00 16.72
CA ARG A 123 -8.13 12.29 16.41
C ARG A 123 -9.65 12.25 16.43
N LEU A 124 -10.25 11.16 15.93
CA LEU A 124 -11.70 11.05 15.79
C LEU A 124 -12.35 10.20 16.91
N GLY A 125 -11.57 9.60 17.79
CA GLY A 125 -12.10 8.68 18.79
C GLY A 125 -12.81 7.49 18.14
N ILE A 126 -12.22 6.87 17.11
CA ILE A 126 -12.75 5.69 16.41
C ILE A 126 -11.78 4.52 16.51
N ARG A 127 -12.23 3.34 16.10
CA ARG A 127 -11.39 2.19 15.81
C ARG A 127 -11.64 1.72 14.38
N MET A 128 -10.64 1.81 13.53
CA MET A 128 -10.72 1.36 12.15
C MET A 128 -10.71 -0.16 12.09
N LYS A 129 -11.70 -0.72 11.40
CA LYS A 129 -11.82 -2.16 11.20
C LYS A 129 -11.92 -2.47 9.72
N ASN A 130 -10.87 -3.02 9.17
CA ASN A 130 -10.84 -3.43 7.77
C ASN A 130 -11.35 -4.86 7.62
N ILE A 131 -12.46 -5.04 6.92
CA ILE A 131 -13.07 -6.34 6.59
C ILE A 131 -12.58 -6.70 5.19
N GLN A 132 -11.49 -7.48 5.14
CA GLN A 132 -10.82 -7.82 3.89
C GLN A 132 -11.48 -9.03 3.20
N ARG A 133 -11.74 -8.88 1.90
CA ARG A 133 -12.13 -9.96 1.00
C ARG A 133 -10.91 -10.31 0.13
N ASN A 134 -10.23 -11.39 0.53
CA ASN A 134 -8.94 -11.77 -0.06
C ASN A 134 -9.12 -12.48 -1.40
N ASP A 135 -8.38 -12.00 -2.41
CA ASP A 135 -8.26 -12.58 -3.75
C ASP A 135 -9.58 -12.89 -4.47
N VAL A 136 -10.67 -12.23 -4.05
CA VAL A 136 -11.96 -12.32 -4.72
C VAL A 136 -11.99 -11.40 -5.95
N ARG A 137 -12.95 -11.64 -6.85
CA ARG A 137 -13.20 -10.72 -7.96
C ARG A 137 -13.73 -9.38 -7.44
N PRO A 138 -13.47 -8.26 -8.14
CA PRO A 138 -14.00 -6.96 -7.71
C PRO A 138 -15.53 -6.96 -7.56
N GLU A 139 -16.24 -7.67 -8.43
CA GLU A 139 -17.70 -7.81 -8.43
C GLU A 139 -18.21 -8.46 -7.15
N ASP A 140 -17.47 -9.42 -6.58
CA ASP A 140 -17.88 -10.13 -5.36
C ASP A 140 -18.00 -9.18 -4.14
N VAL A 141 -17.18 -8.10 -4.10
CA VAL A 141 -17.31 -7.04 -3.10
C VAL A 141 -18.58 -6.22 -3.32
N ILE A 142 -18.89 -5.90 -4.57
CA ILE A 142 -20.11 -5.16 -4.91
C ILE A 142 -21.36 -5.99 -4.59
N ASP A 143 -21.36 -7.27 -4.88
CA ASP A 143 -22.46 -8.18 -4.56
C ASP A 143 -22.69 -8.27 -3.05
N GLU A 144 -21.61 -8.25 -2.26
CA GLU A 144 -21.70 -8.18 -0.80
C GLU A 144 -22.32 -6.87 -0.33
N VAL A 145 -21.92 -5.71 -0.88
CA VAL A 145 -22.54 -4.42 -0.59
C VAL A 145 -24.05 -4.46 -0.91
N LYS A 146 -24.41 -4.95 -2.10
CA LYS A 146 -25.82 -5.10 -2.50
C LYS A 146 -26.61 -5.98 -1.53
N ARG A 147 -26.02 -7.08 -1.08
CA ARG A 147 -26.64 -7.98 -0.10
C ARG A 147 -26.96 -7.26 1.20
N VAL A 148 -25.96 -6.52 1.74
CA VAL A 148 -26.10 -5.81 3.01
C VAL A 148 -27.14 -4.68 2.89
N VAL A 149 -27.07 -3.85 1.86
CA VAL A 149 -28.04 -2.77 1.62
C VAL A 149 -29.45 -3.33 1.52
N LYS A 150 -29.68 -4.42 0.75
CA LYS A 150 -30.99 -5.07 0.63
C LYS A 150 -31.51 -5.65 1.93
N SER A 151 -30.65 -6.06 2.84
CA SER A 151 -31.05 -6.59 4.17
C SER A 151 -31.48 -5.50 5.14
N GLY A 152 -31.24 -4.22 4.82
CA GLY A 152 -31.49 -3.09 5.70
C GLY A 152 -30.55 -3.00 6.91
N HIS A 153 -29.45 -3.78 6.91
CA HIS A 153 -28.44 -3.72 7.96
C HIS A 153 -27.28 -2.82 7.53
N THR A 154 -26.55 -2.31 8.52
CA THR A 154 -25.27 -1.59 8.31
C THR A 154 -24.14 -2.44 8.86
N GLU A 155 -23.45 -3.14 7.98
CA GLU A 155 -22.30 -3.98 8.35
C GLU A 155 -20.97 -3.24 8.20
N TYR A 156 -20.92 -2.22 7.33
CA TYR A 156 -19.77 -1.34 7.09
C TYR A 156 -20.21 0.06 6.66
N GLU A 157 -19.36 1.03 6.91
CA GLU A 157 -19.59 2.44 6.58
C GLU A 157 -19.09 2.78 5.16
N VAL A 158 -17.98 2.14 4.73
CA VAL A 158 -17.34 2.38 3.44
C VAL A 158 -16.97 1.06 2.77
N SER A 159 -16.98 1.03 1.44
CA SER A 159 -16.42 -0.08 0.67
C SER A 159 -15.29 0.40 -0.25
N ALA A 160 -14.22 -0.38 -0.36
CA ALA A 160 -13.07 -0.14 -1.23
C ALA A 160 -12.90 -1.29 -2.22
N SER A 161 -13.06 -1.01 -3.51
CA SER A 161 -12.93 -2.00 -4.59
C SER A 161 -12.40 -1.32 -5.86
N ALA A 162 -12.27 -2.09 -6.94
CA ALA A 162 -11.81 -1.54 -8.22
C ALA A 162 -12.81 -0.50 -8.77
N CYS A 163 -12.28 0.62 -9.28
CA CYS A 163 -13.10 1.77 -9.69
C CYS A 163 -14.15 1.40 -10.74
N PHE A 164 -13.81 0.56 -11.72
CA PHE A 164 -14.73 0.24 -12.82
C PHE A 164 -16.00 -0.49 -12.36
N VAL A 165 -15.92 -1.40 -11.37
CA VAL A 165 -17.12 -2.06 -10.82
C VAL A 165 -17.88 -1.16 -9.85
N THR A 166 -17.17 -0.32 -9.08
CA THR A 166 -17.78 0.64 -8.16
C THR A 166 -18.58 1.69 -8.92
N MET A 167 -17.98 2.24 -9.99
CA MET A 167 -18.67 3.21 -10.86
C MET A 167 -19.89 2.60 -11.56
N ALA A 168 -19.77 1.38 -12.10
CA ALA A 168 -20.91 0.69 -12.70
C ALA A 168 -22.05 0.47 -11.70
N ALA A 169 -21.73 0.14 -10.45
CA ALA A 169 -22.71 -0.13 -9.40
C ALA A 169 -23.26 1.14 -8.73
N SER A 170 -22.68 2.31 -8.95
CA SER A 170 -23.13 3.57 -8.34
C SER A 170 -24.56 3.95 -8.75
N LEU A 171 -25.00 3.51 -9.92
CA LEU A 171 -26.35 3.73 -10.40
C LEU A 171 -27.41 2.77 -9.82
N ASP A 172 -26.98 1.75 -9.08
CA ASP A 172 -27.89 0.77 -8.47
C ASP A 172 -28.51 1.25 -7.14
N GLY A 173 -28.22 2.49 -6.71
CA GLY A 173 -28.75 3.08 -5.48
C GLY A 173 -28.21 2.45 -4.19
N ILE A 174 -27.05 1.82 -4.25
CA ILE A 174 -26.41 1.16 -3.11
C ILE A 174 -25.44 2.07 -2.34
N TYR A 175 -25.13 3.23 -2.88
CA TYR A 175 -24.24 4.21 -2.30
C TYR A 175 -24.93 5.54 -2.04
N SER A 176 -24.49 6.25 -1.02
CA SER A 176 -24.94 7.62 -0.75
C SER A 176 -24.22 8.62 -1.66
N ASN A 177 -24.90 9.67 -2.07
CA ASN A 177 -24.26 10.77 -2.79
C ASN A 177 -23.34 11.55 -1.83
N ILE A 178 -22.03 11.50 -2.09
CA ILE A 178 -21.02 12.14 -1.24
C ILE A 178 -21.07 13.66 -1.26
N LEU A 179 -21.61 14.26 -2.31
CA LEU A 179 -21.80 15.73 -2.38
C LEU A 179 -22.81 16.26 -1.34
N HIS A 180 -23.54 15.37 -0.66
CA HIS A 180 -24.46 15.74 0.40
C HIS A 180 -23.83 15.71 1.81
N PHE A 181 -22.55 15.38 1.92
CA PHE A 181 -21.86 15.35 3.22
C PHE A 181 -21.07 16.65 3.44
N ASP A 182 -21.50 17.44 4.41
CA ASP A 182 -20.95 18.78 4.71
C ASP A 182 -19.45 18.79 5.03
N HIS A 183 -18.91 17.65 5.43
CA HIS A 183 -17.51 17.51 5.84
C HIS A 183 -16.61 16.83 4.81
N ILE A 184 -17.09 16.61 3.60
CA ILE A 184 -16.30 16.08 2.48
C ILE A 184 -16.14 17.18 1.42
N ASP A 185 -15.00 17.85 1.46
CA ASP A 185 -14.62 18.83 0.45
C ASP A 185 -13.70 18.16 -0.59
N LEU A 186 -14.28 17.77 -1.73
CA LEU A 186 -13.57 17.09 -2.80
C LEU A 186 -12.65 18.00 -3.62
N GLU A 187 -12.67 19.33 -3.39
CA GLU A 187 -11.74 20.29 -4.03
C GLU A 187 -10.37 20.31 -3.35
N LYS A 188 -10.24 19.72 -2.15
CA LYS A 188 -8.96 19.64 -1.46
C LYS A 188 -7.93 18.86 -2.26
N PRO A 189 -6.65 19.30 -2.30
CA PRO A 189 -5.62 18.75 -3.18
C PRO A 189 -5.19 17.31 -2.85
N TYR A 190 -5.55 16.78 -1.70
CA TYR A 190 -5.29 15.37 -1.37
C TYR A 190 -6.28 14.39 -2.03
N TRP A 191 -7.37 14.90 -2.65
CA TRP A 191 -8.24 14.10 -3.50
C TRP A 191 -7.72 14.04 -4.94
N ALA A 192 -8.01 12.97 -5.64
CA ALA A 192 -7.67 12.81 -7.06
C ALA A 192 -8.64 13.61 -7.94
N GLN A 193 -8.34 14.87 -8.22
CA GLN A 193 -9.24 15.81 -8.90
C GLN A 193 -9.77 15.25 -10.24
N GLY A 194 -8.90 14.76 -11.12
CA GLY A 194 -9.32 14.22 -12.40
C GLY A 194 -10.22 13.00 -12.30
N PHE A 195 -10.09 12.19 -11.23
CA PHE A 195 -11.03 11.10 -10.97
C PHE A 195 -12.38 11.64 -10.48
N ASN A 196 -12.36 12.61 -9.58
CA ASN A 196 -13.56 13.20 -9.01
C ASN A 196 -14.41 13.87 -10.11
N GLU A 197 -13.80 14.69 -10.96
CA GLU A 197 -14.47 15.30 -12.12
C GLU A 197 -15.08 14.25 -13.06
N ALA A 198 -14.34 13.18 -13.36
CA ALA A 198 -14.80 12.11 -14.24
C ALA A 198 -15.88 11.21 -13.61
N SER A 199 -15.99 11.18 -12.28
CA SER A 199 -16.92 10.32 -11.54
C SER A 199 -18.22 11.02 -11.14
N GLU A 200 -18.32 12.34 -11.28
CA GLU A 200 -19.54 13.08 -11.08
C GLU A 200 -20.48 12.87 -12.27
N TYR A 201 -21.74 12.55 -12.01
CA TYR A 201 -22.76 12.40 -13.02
C TYR A 201 -24.12 12.95 -12.53
N GLY A 202 -24.65 13.91 -13.28
CA GLY A 202 -25.98 14.47 -13.01
C GLY A 202 -26.12 15.15 -11.64
N GLY A 203 -25.06 15.75 -11.12
CA GLY A 203 -25.03 16.40 -9.80
C GLY A 203 -24.94 15.39 -8.64
N ALA A 204 -24.48 14.18 -8.90
CA ALA A 204 -24.24 13.16 -7.90
C ALA A 204 -22.87 12.50 -8.08
N GLN A 205 -22.22 12.22 -6.97
CA GLN A 205 -20.95 11.48 -6.91
C GLN A 205 -21.04 10.40 -5.82
N TYR A 206 -20.66 9.17 -6.15
CA TYR A 206 -20.81 8.02 -5.28
C TYR A 206 -19.49 7.33 -4.96
N ALA A 207 -18.40 7.74 -5.61
CA ALA A 207 -17.07 7.21 -5.41
C ALA A 207 -16.04 8.36 -5.37
N PHE A 208 -14.99 8.15 -4.62
CA PHE A 208 -13.86 9.07 -4.51
C PHE A 208 -12.58 8.29 -4.30
N THR A 209 -11.46 8.92 -4.61
CA THR A 209 -10.13 8.39 -4.33
C THR A 209 -9.16 9.54 -4.05
N GLY A 210 -8.01 9.23 -3.48
CA GLY A 210 -7.05 10.26 -3.12
C GLY A 210 -5.74 9.70 -2.56
N ALA A 211 -4.91 10.58 -2.04
CA ALA A 211 -3.55 10.30 -1.57
C ALA A 211 -3.44 9.22 -0.49
N ALA A 212 -4.54 8.90 0.20
CA ALA A 212 -4.56 7.84 1.21
C ALA A 212 -4.42 6.42 0.64
N LEU A 213 -4.65 6.25 -0.68
CA LEU A 213 -4.65 4.93 -1.33
C LEU A 213 -3.37 4.71 -2.13
N LEU A 214 -2.55 3.78 -1.69
CA LEU A 214 -1.31 3.37 -2.38
C LEU A 214 -1.58 2.75 -3.75
N SER A 215 -2.73 2.12 -3.92
CA SER A 215 -3.16 1.52 -5.20
C SER A 215 -3.19 2.54 -6.34
N MET A 216 -3.42 3.82 -6.09
CA MET A 216 -3.31 4.87 -7.11
C MET A 216 -1.92 4.90 -7.76
N TYR A 217 -0.88 4.70 -6.96
CA TYR A 217 0.51 4.69 -7.44
C TYR A 217 0.93 3.31 -7.95
N ARG A 218 0.51 2.24 -7.28
CA ARG A 218 0.84 0.85 -7.66
C ARG A 218 0.23 0.43 -8.99
N PHE A 219 -0.91 0.99 -9.37
CA PHE A 219 -1.58 0.73 -10.65
C PHE A 219 -1.38 1.83 -11.69
N ALA A 220 -0.50 2.80 -11.43
CA ALA A 220 -0.19 3.84 -12.41
C ALA A 220 0.46 3.24 -13.67
N PHE A 221 -0.07 3.59 -14.83
CA PHE A 221 0.57 3.28 -16.10
C PHE A 221 1.70 4.27 -16.34
N VAL A 222 2.87 3.75 -16.68
CA VAL A 222 4.06 4.56 -16.96
C VAL A 222 4.63 4.22 -18.32
N THR A 223 5.14 5.23 -19.04
CA THR A 223 5.85 5.06 -20.29
C THR A 223 7.35 5.12 -20.01
N LEU A 224 8.06 4.05 -20.33
CA LEU A 224 9.52 3.99 -20.25
C LEU A 224 10.12 4.17 -21.64
N PHE A 225 11.15 5.00 -21.77
CA PHE A 225 11.86 5.19 -23.02
C PHE A 225 13.36 5.21 -22.81
N ASN A 226 14.10 4.82 -23.87
CA ASN A 226 15.56 4.76 -23.84
C ASN A 226 16.14 6.12 -24.29
N LYS A 227 16.63 6.92 -23.34
CA LYS A 227 17.22 8.24 -23.61
C LYS A 227 18.36 8.18 -24.64
N ASN A 228 19.24 7.18 -24.59
CA ASN A 228 20.34 7.05 -25.54
C ASN A 228 19.88 6.86 -26.99
N LEU A 229 18.70 6.27 -27.22
CA LEU A 229 18.13 6.17 -28.55
C LEU A 229 17.56 7.51 -29.01
N PHE A 230 16.98 8.29 -28.12
CA PHE A 230 16.52 9.64 -28.44
C PHE A 230 17.71 10.54 -28.80
N ASP A 231 18.79 10.51 -28.00
CA ASP A 231 20.02 11.27 -28.25
C ASP A 231 20.65 10.91 -29.62
N LYS A 232 20.79 9.60 -29.88
CA LYS A 232 21.38 9.11 -31.17
C LYS A 232 20.58 9.52 -32.42
N ASN A 233 19.28 9.73 -32.26
CA ASN A 233 18.38 10.10 -33.34
C ASN A 233 18.01 11.60 -33.32
N ASN A 234 18.64 12.40 -32.45
CA ASN A 234 18.35 13.83 -32.27
C ASN A 234 16.85 14.08 -32.02
N GLN A 235 16.21 13.20 -31.25
CA GLN A 235 14.80 13.34 -30.89
C GLN A 235 14.68 14.07 -29.57
N GLU A 236 13.66 14.92 -29.46
CA GLU A 236 13.30 15.57 -28.20
C GLU A 236 12.78 14.55 -27.17
N TYR A 237 13.15 14.73 -25.91
CA TYR A 237 12.68 13.86 -24.84
C TYR A 237 11.18 14.03 -24.60
N LEU A 238 10.51 12.91 -24.30
CA LEU A 238 9.08 12.89 -24.03
C LEU A 238 8.66 13.84 -22.89
N TYR A 239 9.56 14.13 -21.96
CA TYR A 239 9.30 15.08 -20.88
C TYR A 239 8.94 16.48 -21.36
N THR A 240 9.64 16.97 -22.40
CA THR A 240 9.37 18.28 -22.96
C THR A 240 8.01 18.30 -23.64
N LEU A 241 7.70 17.27 -24.43
CA LEU A 241 6.40 17.14 -25.11
C LEU A 241 5.24 17.13 -24.11
N VAL A 242 5.38 16.38 -23.01
CA VAL A 242 4.36 16.35 -21.92
C VAL A 242 4.22 17.71 -21.27
N SER A 243 5.35 18.39 -20.94
CA SER A 243 5.33 19.72 -20.32
C SER A 243 4.69 20.79 -21.20
N ASN A 244 4.82 20.64 -22.53
CA ASN A 244 4.24 21.55 -23.50
C ASN A 244 2.78 21.21 -23.86
N GLY A 245 2.25 20.09 -23.38
CA GLY A 245 0.92 19.60 -23.76
C GLY A 245 0.84 19.01 -25.17
N GLU A 246 1.98 18.58 -25.73
CA GLU A 246 2.13 18.04 -27.12
C GLU A 246 2.14 16.50 -27.15
N TRP A 247 1.85 15.86 -26.03
CA TRP A 247 1.82 14.40 -25.89
C TRP A 247 0.48 13.81 -26.30
#